data_17febab2a5c060d1d4f4287443c54f47
#
_entry.id   17febab2a5c060d1d4f4287443c54f47
#
_cell.length_a   1.000
_cell.length_b   1.000
_cell.length_c   1.000
_cell.angle_alpha   90.00
_cell.angle_beta   90.00
_cell.angle_gamma   90.00
#
_symmetry.space_group_name_H-M   'P 1'
#
loop_
_entity.id
_entity.type
_entity.pdbx_description
1 polymer ?
#
loop_
_entity_poly.entity_id
_entity_poly.type
_entity_poly.pdbx_seq_one_letter_code
_entity_poly.pdbx_strand_id
1 'polypeptide(L)'
;LLFQRQKYLVKNMGALMPVPIAAIYVLALPLCIVQSRNGNAEELRSFVSQFSQGVFSVLSVWWVIFGVREYFEADGCEVLFLHNRRGFLPDAILFYLLFAVSAVPFYIIMNAVAGISLFVFLRLLLSGIFCFGLVYFLMFLTHSTAITLMTLFIYSLGGMLIYRSHPIFPFCYDLNSATAENCLEFYLPLALIGILLIAAGQIVIS
;
A
#
# COMPACT_ATOMS: atom_id res chain seq x y z
N LEU A 1 -6.09 25.51 -0.12
CA LEU A 1 -5.10 25.20 0.92
C LEU A 1 -4.57 23.76 0.81
N LEU A 2 -5.41 22.70 0.84
CA LEU A 2 -5.03 21.29 0.72
C LEU A 2 -4.24 21.02 -0.57
N PHE A 3 -4.72 21.50 -1.71
CA PHE A 3 -4.09 21.27 -3.01
C PHE A 3 -2.70 21.94 -3.15
N GLN A 4 -2.52 23.11 -2.58
CA GLN A 4 -1.20 23.76 -2.56
C GLN A 4 -0.20 22.99 -1.70
N ARG A 5 -0.63 22.48 -0.55
CA ARG A 5 0.16 21.66 0.34
C ARG A 5 0.58 20.35 -0.33
N GLN A 6 -0.34 19.65 -1.00
CA GLN A 6 -0.04 18.45 -1.78
C GLN A 6 1.01 18.72 -2.87
N LYS A 7 0.94 19.84 -3.56
CA LYS A 7 1.92 20.23 -4.56
C LYS A 7 3.34 20.37 -3.96
N TYR A 8 3.44 20.90 -2.75
CA TYR A 8 4.73 20.96 -2.03
C TYR A 8 5.24 19.59 -1.64
N LEU A 9 4.39 18.76 -1.05
CA LEU A 9 4.75 17.40 -0.64
C LEU A 9 5.22 16.56 -1.84
N VAL A 10 4.52 16.61 -2.97
CA VAL A 10 4.91 15.95 -4.22
C VAL A 10 6.24 16.48 -4.75
N LYS A 11 6.47 17.80 -4.70
CA LYS A 11 7.73 18.40 -5.13
C LYS A 11 8.90 17.93 -4.26
N ASN A 12 8.68 17.79 -2.97
CA ASN A 12 9.72 17.39 -2.00
C ASN A 12 10.05 15.90 -2.09
N MET A 13 9.11 15.05 -2.50
CA MET A 13 9.41 13.64 -2.81
C MET A 13 10.41 13.48 -3.97
N GLY A 14 10.49 14.45 -4.89
CA GLY A 14 11.44 14.44 -6.01
C GLY A 14 11.40 13.15 -6.82
N ALA A 15 12.54 12.45 -6.93
CA ALA A 15 12.69 11.20 -7.68
C ALA A 15 11.93 10.02 -7.08
N LEU A 16 11.46 10.09 -5.83
CA LEU A 16 10.70 9.01 -5.18
C LEU A 16 9.22 9.01 -5.58
N MET A 17 8.74 10.12 -6.14
CA MET A 17 7.34 10.24 -6.57
C MET A 17 6.95 9.27 -7.71
N PRO A 18 7.71 9.08 -8.78
CA PRO A 18 7.33 8.18 -9.86
C PRO A 18 7.53 6.69 -9.55
N VAL A 19 8.16 6.33 -8.43
CA VAL A 19 8.54 4.94 -8.12
C VAL A 19 7.34 3.98 -8.15
N PRO A 20 6.20 4.21 -7.50
CA PRO A 20 5.06 3.29 -7.55
C PRO A 20 4.49 3.14 -8.95
N ILE A 21 4.39 4.24 -9.72
CA ILE A 21 3.88 4.22 -11.09
C ILE A 21 4.85 3.45 -12.00
N ALA A 22 6.16 3.72 -11.89
CA ALA A 22 7.17 2.99 -12.64
C ALA A 22 7.17 1.49 -12.31
N ALA A 23 7.03 1.12 -11.04
CA ALA A 23 6.95 -0.27 -10.62
C ALA A 23 5.73 -0.99 -11.22
N ILE A 24 4.58 -0.34 -11.28
CA ILE A 24 3.36 -0.92 -11.86
C ILE A 24 3.48 -1.02 -13.40
N TYR A 25 3.84 0.07 -14.08
CA TYR A 25 3.70 0.16 -15.55
C TYR A 25 4.97 -0.19 -16.31
N VAL A 26 6.16 0.01 -15.74
CA VAL A 26 7.44 -0.30 -16.40
C VAL A 26 7.96 -1.68 -16.01
N LEU A 27 7.65 -2.17 -14.80
CA LEU A 27 8.10 -3.49 -14.37
C LEU A 27 6.98 -4.53 -14.39
N ALA A 28 5.91 -4.35 -13.60
CA ALA A 28 4.89 -5.37 -13.44
C ALA A 28 4.07 -5.61 -14.72
N LEU A 29 3.63 -4.56 -15.40
CA LEU A 29 2.81 -4.70 -16.61
C LEU A 29 3.52 -5.44 -17.75
N PRO A 30 4.79 -5.11 -18.13
CA PRO A 30 5.50 -5.87 -19.16
C PRO A 30 5.77 -7.32 -18.76
N LEU A 31 6.12 -7.57 -17.49
CA LEU A 31 6.31 -8.93 -16.99
C LEU A 31 5.02 -9.76 -17.12
N CYS A 32 3.88 -9.19 -16.76
CA CYS A 32 2.58 -9.84 -16.93
C CYS A 32 2.25 -10.12 -18.40
N ILE A 33 2.55 -9.18 -19.31
CA ILE A 33 2.32 -9.37 -20.76
C ILE A 33 3.23 -10.47 -21.31
N VAL A 34 4.50 -10.52 -20.91
CA VAL A 34 5.40 -11.60 -21.32
C VAL A 34 4.91 -12.94 -20.78
N GLN A 35 4.51 -13.01 -19.53
CA GLN A 35 3.97 -14.23 -18.92
C GLN A 35 2.67 -14.68 -19.60
N SER A 36 1.81 -13.76 -20.02
CA SER A 36 0.58 -14.08 -20.73
C SER A 36 0.83 -14.73 -22.10
N ARG A 37 1.94 -14.36 -22.77
CA ARG A 37 2.34 -14.93 -24.07
C ARG A 37 2.94 -16.33 -23.95
N ASN A 38 3.50 -16.66 -22.79
CA ASN A 38 4.10 -17.98 -22.54
C ASN A 38 3.07 -19.08 -22.23
N GLY A 39 1.79 -18.77 -22.20
CA GLY A 39 0.70 -19.72 -22.40
C GLY A 39 0.05 -20.30 -21.15
N ASN A 40 0.42 -19.91 -19.94
CA ASN A 40 -0.23 -20.46 -18.73
C ASN A 40 -1.03 -19.38 -17.97
N ALA A 41 -2.36 -19.34 -18.21
CA ALA A 41 -3.24 -18.35 -17.59
C ALA A 41 -3.31 -18.50 -16.05
N GLU A 42 -3.13 -19.70 -15.52
CA GLU A 42 -3.14 -19.94 -14.08
C GLU A 42 -1.87 -19.39 -13.42
N GLU A 43 -0.71 -19.58 -14.03
CA GLU A 43 0.54 -19.01 -13.56
C GLU A 43 0.51 -17.49 -13.58
N LEU A 44 -0.07 -16.89 -14.62
CA LEU A 44 -0.24 -15.44 -14.69
C LEU A 44 -1.15 -14.93 -13.58
N ARG A 45 -2.28 -15.62 -13.31
CA ARG A 45 -3.18 -15.24 -12.21
C ARG A 45 -2.48 -15.33 -10.86
N SER A 46 -1.74 -16.41 -10.63
CA SER A 46 -0.95 -16.59 -9.41
C SER A 46 0.12 -15.48 -9.27
N PHE A 47 0.84 -15.19 -10.33
CA PHE A 47 1.86 -14.14 -10.35
C PHE A 47 1.27 -12.76 -10.03
N VAL A 48 0.17 -12.36 -10.68
CA VAL A 48 -0.49 -11.07 -10.41
C VAL A 48 -1.03 -11.02 -8.97
N SER A 49 -1.58 -12.12 -8.47
CA SER A 49 -2.04 -12.23 -7.10
C SER A 49 -0.90 -12.03 -6.09
N GLN A 50 0.24 -12.68 -6.31
CA GLN A 50 1.43 -12.57 -5.47
C GLN A 50 2.02 -11.16 -5.49
N PHE A 51 2.18 -10.58 -6.69
CA PHE A 51 2.69 -9.23 -6.85
C PHE A 51 1.79 -8.18 -6.20
N SER A 52 0.48 -8.37 -6.34
CA SER A 52 -0.53 -7.50 -5.73
C SER A 52 -0.43 -7.50 -4.20
N GLN A 53 -0.28 -8.65 -3.58
CA GLN A 53 -0.24 -8.78 -2.14
C GLN A 53 1.13 -8.40 -1.54
N GLY A 54 2.22 -8.77 -2.19
CA GLY A 54 3.56 -8.48 -1.71
C GLY A 54 4.00 -7.06 -2.06
N VAL A 55 4.25 -6.82 -3.34
CA VAL A 55 4.89 -5.58 -3.79
C VAL A 55 3.93 -4.40 -3.78
N PHE A 56 2.71 -4.57 -4.33
CA PHE A 56 1.78 -3.44 -4.44
C PHE A 56 1.22 -3.00 -3.09
N SER A 57 1.12 -3.89 -2.11
CA SER A 57 0.73 -3.51 -0.75
C SER A 57 1.75 -2.58 -0.11
N VAL A 58 3.05 -2.80 -0.33
CA VAL A 58 4.12 -1.89 0.10
C VAL A 58 4.07 -0.57 -0.69
N LEU A 59 3.91 -0.65 -2.01
CA LEU A 59 3.84 0.53 -2.87
C LEU A 59 2.60 1.40 -2.60
N SER A 60 1.51 0.81 -2.08
CA SER A 60 0.29 1.54 -1.74
C SER A 60 0.49 2.63 -0.69
N VAL A 61 1.47 2.45 0.17
CA VAL A 61 1.80 3.39 1.24
C VAL A 61 3.11 4.14 1.00
N TRP A 62 3.78 3.92 -0.14
CA TRP A 62 5.03 4.58 -0.50
C TRP A 62 4.92 6.09 -0.45
N TRP A 63 3.92 6.66 -1.11
CA TRP A 63 3.70 8.10 -1.11
C TRP A 63 3.29 8.65 0.25
N VAL A 64 2.63 7.84 1.07
CA VAL A 64 2.33 8.22 2.45
C VAL A 64 3.62 8.38 3.24
N ILE A 65 4.51 7.40 3.21
CA ILE A 65 5.78 7.42 3.95
C ILE A 65 6.63 8.61 3.54
N PHE A 66 6.90 8.77 2.25
CA PHE A 66 7.80 9.81 1.76
C PHE A 66 7.16 11.20 1.71
N GLY A 67 5.84 11.28 1.52
CA GLY A 67 5.12 12.54 1.56
C GLY A 67 5.05 13.15 2.95
N VAL A 68 5.06 12.33 3.97
CA VAL A 68 5.00 12.79 5.37
C VAL A 68 6.33 12.80 6.08
N ARG A 69 7.38 12.32 5.43
CA ARG A 69 8.74 12.26 5.98
C ARG A 69 9.21 13.59 6.58
N GLU A 70 8.92 14.70 5.92
CA GLU A 70 9.33 16.02 6.37
C GLU A 70 8.75 16.45 7.71
N TYR A 71 7.59 15.91 8.06
CA TYR A 71 6.97 16.17 9.36
C TYR A 71 7.70 15.49 10.53
N PHE A 72 8.56 14.51 10.25
CA PHE A 72 9.22 13.71 11.27
C PHE A 72 10.74 13.86 11.28
N GLU A 73 11.35 14.04 10.10
CA GLU A 73 12.82 14.00 9.94
C GLU A 73 13.44 15.34 9.51
N ALA A 74 12.63 16.37 9.16
CA ALA A 74 13.16 17.66 8.74
C ALA A 74 13.53 18.54 9.96
N ASP A 75 14.56 19.35 9.79
CA ASP A 75 14.89 20.41 10.75
C ASP A 75 13.69 21.38 10.86
N GLY A 76 13.21 21.61 12.08
CA GLY A 76 12.02 22.43 12.32
C GLY A 76 10.68 21.67 12.19
N CYS A 77 10.69 20.35 12.17
CA CYS A 77 9.49 19.51 12.17
C CYS A 77 8.51 19.88 13.31
N GLU A 78 9.02 20.32 14.46
CA GLU A 78 8.21 20.77 15.60
C GLU A 78 7.27 21.92 15.23
N VAL A 79 7.74 22.88 14.43
CA VAL A 79 6.92 24.03 13.97
C VAL A 79 5.84 23.56 12.98
N LEU A 80 6.20 22.64 12.08
CA LEU A 80 5.23 22.03 11.16
C LEU A 80 4.16 21.22 11.92
N PHE A 81 4.57 20.51 12.97
CA PHE A 81 3.68 19.75 13.86
C PHE A 81 2.71 20.66 14.61
N LEU A 82 3.19 21.74 15.21
CA LEU A 82 2.36 22.70 15.95
C LEU A 82 1.34 23.39 15.05
N HIS A 83 1.73 23.73 13.82
CA HIS A 83 0.84 24.40 12.89
C HIS A 83 -0.22 23.48 12.25
N ASN A 84 0.00 22.18 12.21
CA ASN A 84 -0.78 21.25 11.39
C ASN A 84 -1.28 19.98 12.09
N ARG A 85 -1.46 20.02 13.42
CA ARG A 85 -1.92 18.86 14.23
C ARG A 85 -3.13 18.10 13.67
N ARG A 86 -4.07 18.80 12.99
CA ARG A 86 -5.28 18.18 12.43
C ARG A 86 -5.19 17.87 10.93
N GLY A 87 -4.17 18.35 10.24
CA GLY A 87 -4.12 18.35 8.78
C GLY A 87 -3.35 17.23 8.12
N PHE A 88 -2.75 16.34 8.88
CA PHE A 88 -1.86 15.31 8.36
C PHE A 88 -2.59 14.08 7.78
N LEU A 89 -3.59 13.59 8.48
CA LEU A 89 -4.37 12.44 8.04
C LEU A 89 -5.04 12.63 6.66
N PRO A 90 -5.65 13.80 6.35
CA PRO A 90 -6.21 14.02 5.02
C PRO A 90 -5.19 13.94 3.89
N ASP A 91 -3.95 14.41 4.12
CA ASP A 91 -2.89 14.31 3.11
C ASP A 91 -2.45 12.86 2.89
N ALA A 92 -2.29 12.11 3.96
CA ALA A 92 -1.96 10.71 3.91
C ALA A 92 -3.04 9.88 3.20
N ILE A 93 -4.31 10.12 3.50
CA ILE A 93 -5.45 9.49 2.83
C ILE A 93 -5.45 9.84 1.33
N LEU A 94 -5.19 11.10 0.99
CA LEU A 94 -5.16 11.52 -0.41
C LEU A 94 -4.04 10.83 -1.20
N PHE A 95 -2.85 10.65 -0.62
CA PHE A 95 -1.76 9.88 -1.23
C PHE A 95 -2.12 8.41 -1.43
N TYR A 96 -2.77 7.79 -0.45
CA TYR A 96 -3.26 6.43 -0.58
C TYR A 96 -4.31 6.31 -1.70
N LEU A 97 -5.28 7.22 -1.76
CA LEU A 97 -6.29 7.24 -2.83
C LEU A 97 -5.66 7.50 -4.21
N LEU A 98 -4.64 8.35 -4.29
CA LEU A 98 -3.92 8.59 -5.53
C LEU A 98 -3.26 7.30 -6.04
N PHE A 99 -2.64 6.51 -5.15
CA PHE A 99 -2.13 5.20 -5.51
C PHE A 99 -3.24 4.26 -5.97
N ALA A 100 -4.34 4.16 -5.22
CA ALA A 100 -5.47 3.30 -5.58
C ALA A 100 -6.00 3.63 -6.99
N VAL A 101 -6.21 4.91 -7.30
CA VAL A 101 -6.64 5.36 -8.63
C VAL A 101 -5.60 5.04 -9.70
N SER A 102 -4.30 5.23 -9.40
CA SER A 102 -3.23 4.92 -10.36
C SER A 102 -3.10 3.42 -10.65
N ALA A 103 -3.51 2.54 -9.75
CA ALA A 103 -3.48 1.10 -9.94
C ALA A 103 -4.68 0.56 -10.75
N VAL A 104 -5.82 1.29 -10.81
CA VAL A 104 -7.03 0.84 -11.52
C VAL A 104 -6.78 0.40 -12.97
N PRO A 105 -6.07 1.19 -13.82
CA PRO A 105 -5.87 0.78 -15.22
C PRO A 105 -5.09 -0.54 -15.35
N PHE A 106 -4.13 -0.80 -14.46
CA PHE A 106 -3.41 -2.07 -14.45
C PHE A 106 -4.37 -3.25 -14.26
N TYR A 107 -5.30 -3.19 -13.29
CA TYR A 107 -6.25 -4.26 -13.04
C TYR A 107 -7.30 -4.40 -14.14
N ILE A 108 -7.70 -3.30 -14.78
CA ILE A 108 -8.60 -3.36 -15.96
C ILE A 108 -7.89 -4.09 -17.11
N ILE A 109 -6.62 -3.78 -17.37
CA ILE A 109 -5.84 -4.45 -18.41
C ILE A 109 -5.68 -5.95 -18.07
N MET A 110 -5.34 -6.27 -16.83
CA MET A 110 -5.17 -7.66 -16.41
C MET A 110 -6.48 -8.45 -16.42
N ASN A 111 -7.60 -7.83 -16.12
CA ASN A 111 -8.91 -8.45 -16.30
C ASN A 111 -9.18 -8.77 -17.79
N ALA A 112 -8.90 -7.84 -18.70
CA ALA A 112 -9.10 -8.03 -20.13
C ALA A 112 -8.16 -9.09 -20.74
N VAL A 113 -6.90 -9.16 -20.29
CA VAL A 113 -5.87 -10.06 -20.85
C VAL A 113 -5.94 -11.47 -20.26
N ALA A 114 -6.13 -11.59 -18.96
CA ALA A 114 -6.01 -12.83 -18.21
C ALA A 114 -7.28 -13.26 -17.46
N GLY A 115 -8.36 -12.49 -17.58
CA GLY A 115 -9.60 -12.76 -16.84
C GLY A 115 -9.41 -12.69 -15.32
N ILE A 116 -8.51 -11.80 -14.85
CA ILE A 116 -8.24 -11.64 -13.42
C ILE A 116 -9.44 -10.95 -12.77
N SER A 117 -9.96 -11.57 -11.71
CA SER A 117 -11.09 -11.05 -10.98
C SER A 117 -10.80 -9.67 -10.37
N LEU A 118 -11.75 -8.75 -10.42
CA LEU A 118 -11.68 -7.45 -9.73
C LEU A 118 -11.56 -7.60 -8.20
N PHE A 119 -11.87 -8.75 -7.65
CA PHE A 119 -11.63 -9.04 -6.22
C PHE A 119 -10.14 -9.01 -5.85
N VAL A 120 -9.22 -9.25 -6.80
CA VAL A 120 -7.77 -9.07 -6.57
C VAL A 120 -7.46 -7.60 -6.27
N PHE A 121 -8.10 -6.68 -6.98
CA PHE A 121 -7.97 -5.24 -6.68
C PHE A 121 -8.61 -4.86 -5.34
N LEU A 122 -9.80 -5.39 -5.04
CA LEU A 122 -10.43 -5.18 -3.72
C LEU A 122 -9.53 -5.69 -2.59
N ARG A 123 -8.93 -6.85 -2.76
CA ARG A 123 -7.96 -7.41 -1.81
C ARG A 123 -6.75 -6.50 -1.62
N LEU A 124 -6.20 -5.92 -2.70
CA LEU A 124 -5.14 -4.92 -2.60
C LEU A 124 -5.59 -3.71 -1.78
N LEU A 125 -6.79 -3.19 -2.01
CA LEU A 125 -7.29 -2.04 -1.25
C LEU A 125 -7.44 -2.37 0.25
N LEU A 126 -8.00 -3.51 0.59
CA LEU A 126 -8.18 -3.89 1.99
C LEU A 126 -6.84 -4.12 2.71
N SER A 127 -5.90 -4.85 2.08
CA SER A 127 -4.55 -5.03 2.63
C SER A 127 -3.78 -3.72 2.69
N GLY A 128 -3.97 -2.85 1.71
CA GLY A 128 -3.39 -1.51 1.67
C GLY A 128 -3.87 -0.62 2.82
N ILE A 129 -5.15 -0.70 3.22
CA ILE A 129 -5.67 0.01 4.40
C ILE A 129 -4.95 -0.44 5.68
N PHE A 130 -4.69 -1.74 5.81
CA PHE A 130 -3.90 -2.24 6.94
C PHE A 130 -2.46 -1.71 6.92
N CYS A 131 -1.78 -1.80 5.77
CA CYS A 131 -0.43 -1.26 5.60
C CYS A 131 -0.39 0.25 5.89
N PHE A 132 -1.43 0.98 5.44
CA PHE A 132 -1.57 2.41 5.72
C PHE A 132 -1.69 2.68 7.22
N GLY A 133 -2.53 1.94 7.94
CA GLY A 133 -2.68 2.07 9.40
C GLY A 133 -1.39 1.75 10.14
N LEU A 134 -0.72 0.66 9.74
CA LEU A 134 0.57 0.25 10.31
C LEU A 134 1.64 1.33 10.13
N VAL A 135 1.79 1.84 8.89
CA VAL A 135 2.74 2.90 8.57
C VAL A 135 2.42 4.17 9.35
N TYR A 136 1.14 4.58 9.35
CA TYR A 136 0.71 5.77 10.04
C TYR A 136 1.03 5.69 11.55
N PHE A 137 0.67 4.60 12.20
CA PHE A 137 0.95 4.36 13.62
C PHE A 137 2.46 4.33 13.91
N LEU A 138 3.24 3.59 13.12
CA LEU A 138 4.68 3.47 13.32
C LEU A 138 5.42 4.80 13.12
N MET A 139 5.03 5.60 12.12
CA MET A 139 5.64 6.91 11.90
C MET A 139 5.48 7.84 13.11
N PHE A 140 4.31 7.80 13.77
CA PHE A 140 4.09 8.56 15.00
C PHE A 140 4.79 7.97 16.22
N LEU A 141 4.92 6.66 16.28
CA LEU A 141 5.56 6.00 17.42
C LEU A 141 7.09 6.13 17.37
N THR A 142 7.68 5.98 16.20
CA THR A 142 9.14 5.89 16.04
C THR A 142 9.80 7.16 15.52
N HIS A 143 9.02 8.08 14.94
CA HIS A 143 9.52 9.28 14.24
C HIS A 143 10.60 8.96 13.19
N SER A 144 10.58 7.75 12.62
CA SER A 144 11.60 7.27 11.68
C SER A 144 10.98 6.58 10.48
N THR A 145 11.26 7.11 9.28
CA THR A 145 10.86 6.50 8.01
C THR A 145 11.58 5.18 7.77
N ALA A 146 12.84 5.06 8.20
CA ALA A 146 13.64 3.86 8.01
C ALA A 146 13.06 2.66 8.80
N ILE A 147 12.71 2.86 10.07
CA ILE A 147 12.10 1.83 10.90
C ILE A 147 10.75 1.41 10.33
N THR A 148 9.94 2.37 9.91
CA THR A 148 8.63 2.13 9.31
C THR A 148 8.73 1.31 8.02
N LEU A 149 9.65 1.67 7.12
CA LEU A 149 9.91 0.92 5.89
C LEU A 149 10.41 -0.50 6.19
N MET A 150 11.38 -0.66 7.08
CA MET A 150 11.90 -1.98 7.46
C MET A 150 10.80 -2.88 8.01
N THR A 151 9.95 -2.36 8.91
CA THR A 151 8.83 -3.13 9.46
C THR A 151 7.85 -3.54 8.38
N LEU A 152 7.53 -2.64 7.43
CA LEU A 152 6.64 -2.94 6.32
C LEU A 152 7.22 -4.02 5.38
N PHE A 153 8.53 -3.94 5.07
CA PHE A 153 9.21 -4.97 4.27
C PHE A 153 9.24 -6.31 5.00
N ILE A 154 9.58 -6.34 6.30
CA ILE A 154 9.57 -7.56 7.10
C ILE A 154 8.15 -8.16 7.12
N TYR A 155 7.12 -7.35 7.28
CA TYR A 155 5.73 -7.81 7.22
C TYR A 155 5.40 -8.42 5.86
N SER A 156 5.71 -7.72 4.76
CA SER A 156 5.41 -8.18 3.40
C SER A 156 6.16 -9.46 3.04
N LEU A 157 7.48 -9.50 3.28
CA LEU A 157 8.32 -10.68 3.01
C LEU A 157 7.96 -11.84 3.96
N GLY A 158 7.68 -11.54 5.23
CA GLY A 158 7.23 -12.53 6.21
C GLY A 158 5.95 -13.21 5.76
N GLY A 159 4.98 -12.46 5.27
CA GLY A 159 3.76 -13.00 4.69
C GLY A 159 4.03 -13.95 3.52
N MET A 160 4.96 -13.58 2.62
CA MET A 160 5.34 -14.43 1.48
C MET A 160 6.09 -15.70 1.91
N LEU A 161 6.92 -15.65 2.95
CA LEU A 161 7.75 -16.78 3.41
C LEU A 161 6.99 -17.76 4.31
N ILE A 162 6.12 -17.26 5.18
CA ILE A 162 5.36 -18.07 6.15
C ILE A 162 4.22 -18.80 5.47
N TYR A 163 3.73 -18.27 4.35
CA TYR A 163 2.64 -18.89 3.61
C TYR A 163 3.05 -20.21 2.98
N ARG A 164 2.46 -21.31 3.39
CA ARG A 164 2.56 -22.62 2.71
C ARG A 164 1.25 -23.34 2.44
N SER A 165 0.19 -23.06 3.16
CA SER A 165 -1.11 -23.78 2.97
C SER A 165 -2.35 -23.09 3.50
N HIS A 166 -2.25 -22.18 4.46
CA HIS A 166 -3.39 -21.43 5.00
C HIS A 166 -2.99 -20.01 5.37
N PRO A 167 -3.86 -19.00 5.15
CA PRO A 167 -3.58 -17.65 5.58
C PRO A 167 -3.47 -17.61 7.12
N ILE A 168 -2.30 -17.23 7.62
CA ILE A 168 -2.08 -17.07 9.07
C ILE A 168 -2.22 -15.59 9.39
N PHE A 169 -3.24 -15.27 10.17
CA PHE A 169 -3.41 -13.91 10.67
C PHE A 169 -2.21 -13.47 11.53
N PRO A 170 -1.66 -12.26 11.38
CA PRO A 170 -2.06 -11.15 10.49
C PRO A 170 -1.46 -11.22 9.06
N PHE A 171 -0.70 -12.26 8.72
CA PHE A 171 -0.06 -12.43 7.43
C PHE A 171 -1.06 -13.05 6.43
N CYS A 172 -2.05 -12.26 6.03
CA CYS A 172 -3.05 -12.69 5.07
C CYS A 172 -2.47 -12.69 3.65
N TYR A 173 -1.66 -13.70 3.36
CA TYR A 173 -1.16 -13.94 2.03
C TYR A 173 -1.85 -15.18 1.47
N ASP A 174 -2.57 -15.04 0.37
CA ASP A 174 -3.36 -16.12 -0.22
C ASP A 174 -3.06 -16.24 -1.72
N LEU A 175 -2.64 -17.44 -2.14
CA LEU A 175 -2.39 -17.78 -3.54
C LEU A 175 -3.67 -18.14 -4.29
N ASN A 176 -4.76 -18.42 -3.58
CA ASN A 176 -6.01 -18.80 -4.20
C ASN A 176 -6.64 -17.63 -4.97
N SER A 177 -7.56 -17.96 -5.86
CA SER A 177 -8.34 -16.96 -6.57
C SER A 177 -9.06 -16.05 -5.58
N ALA A 178 -8.93 -14.74 -5.75
CA ALA A 178 -9.63 -13.79 -4.93
C ALA A 178 -11.15 -13.93 -5.16
N THR A 179 -11.87 -14.28 -4.10
CA THR A 179 -13.32 -14.37 -4.06
C THR A 179 -13.89 -13.33 -3.10
N ALA A 180 -15.18 -13.02 -3.22
CA ALA A 180 -15.84 -12.12 -2.28
C ALA A 180 -15.77 -12.65 -0.84
N GLU A 181 -15.91 -13.97 -0.67
CA GLU A 181 -15.86 -14.65 0.62
C GLU A 181 -14.50 -14.47 1.29
N ASN A 182 -13.40 -14.76 0.57
CA ASN A 182 -12.05 -14.55 1.08
C ASN A 182 -11.77 -13.08 1.45
N CYS A 183 -12.29 -12.13 0.66
CA CYS A 183 -12.13 -10.71 0.96
C CYS A 183 -12.84 -10.33 2.27
N LEU A 184 -14.04 -10.88 2.52
CA LEU A 184 -14.80 -10.58 3.72
C LEU A 184 -14.23 -11.29 4.96
N GLU A 185 -13.80 -12.53 4.82
CA GLU A 185 -13.36 -13.35 5.95
C GLU A 185 -11.99 -12.95 6.47
N PHE A 186 -11.02 -12.66 5.58
CA PHE A 186 -9.63 -12.41 5.97
C PHE A 186 -9.21 -10.94 5.83
N TYR A 187 -9.56 -10.29 4.74
CA TYR A 187 -9.03 -8.96 4.44
C TYR A 187 -9.84 -7.82 5.04
N LEU A 188 -11.14 -8.01 5.26
CA LEU A 188 -11.96 -7.01 5.96
C LEU A 188 -11.55 -6.86 7.45
N PRO A 189 -11.39 -7.94 8.25
CA PRO A 189 -10.86 -7.81 9.61
C PRO A 189 -9.48 -7.16 9.64
N LEU A 190 -8.61 -7.47 8.67
CA LEU A 190 -7.29 -6.86 8.55
C LEU A 190 -7.39 -5.35 8.31
N ALA A 191 -8.27 -4.92 7.41
CA ALA A 191 -8.52 -3.49 7.16
C ALA A 191 -9.10 -2.77 8.39
N LEU A 192 -9.98 -3.43 9.16
CA LEU A 192 -10.49 -2.87 10.42
C LEU A 192 -9.38 -2.64 11.44
N ILE A 193 -8.42 -3.56 11.55
CA ILE A 193 -7.22 -3.34 12.38
C ILE A 193 -6.41 -2.16 11.87
N GLY A 194 -6.27 -2.01 10.56
CA GLY A 194 -5.63 -0.82 9.96
C GLY A 194 -6.29 0.48 10.39
N ILE A 195 -7.62 0.52 10.40
CA ILE A 195 -8.39 1.69 10.87
C ILE A 195 -8.16 1.94 12.36
N LEU A 196 -8.11 0.89 13.18
CA LEU A 196 -7.81 1.02 14.61
C LEU A 196 -6.39 1.56 14.85
N LEU A 197 -5.41 1.13 14.04
CA LEU A 197 -4.04 1.65 14.10
C LEU A 197 -3.97 3.14 13.72
N ILE A 198 -4.76 3.58 12.72
CA ILE A 198 -4.87 5.00 12.40
C ILE A 198 -5.42 5.78 13.60
N ALA A 199 -6.48 5.27 14.23
CA ALA A 199 -7.07 5.91 15.40
C ALA A 199 -6.07 5.96 16.58
N ALA A 200 -5.33 4.87 16.82
CA ALA A 200 -4.28 4.84 17.83
C ALA A 200 -3.15 5.85 17.53
N GLY A 201 -2.73 5.97 16.26
CA GLY A 201 -1.77 6.99 15.84
C GLY A 201 -2.26 8.41 16.10
N GLN A 202 -3.56 8.70 15.92
CA GLN A 202 -4.14 9.99 16.25
C GLN A 202 -4.12 10.30 17.75
N ILE A 203 -4.30 9.29 18.60
CA ILE A 203 -4.23 9.45 20.08
C ILE A 203 -2.80 9.78 20.52
N VAL A 204 -1.80 9.18 19.89
CA VAL A 204 -0.38 9.48 20.17
C VAL A 204 -0.02 10.93 19.85
N ILE A 205 -0.70 11.55 18.89
CA ILE A 205 -0.49 12.96 18.49
C ILE A 205 -1.16 13.95 19.46
N SER A 206 -2.28 13.57 20.08
CA SER A 206 -3.08 14.46 20.93
C SER A 206 -2.44 14.68 22.28
#